data_e286f991aa30b1585d030fcafdc32f1f
#
_entry.id   e286f991aa30b1585d030fcafdc32f1f
#
_cell.length_a   1.000
_cell.length_b   1.000
_cell.length_c   1.000
_cell.angle_alpha   90.00
_cell.angle_beta   90.00
_cell.angle_gamma   90.00
#
_symmetry.space_group_name_H-M   'P 1'
#
loop_
_entity.id
_entity.type
_entity.pdbx_description
1 polymer ?
#
loop_
_entity_poly.entity_id
_entity_poly.type
_entity_poly.pdbx_seq_one_letter_code
_entity_poly.pdbx_strand_id
1 'polypeptide(L)'
;MTVHFIRKGTLDAETIRKLIETGLPGAEVQVQGDDGVHFEATVVSEAFRGKLPLARHRMVYATLGERMGGEIHALSLRTLAPGEPGDPT
;
A
#
# COMPACT_ATOMS: atom_id res chain seq x y z
N MET A 1 15.02 27.29 -11.22
CA MET A 1 14.49 26.73 -9.99
C MET A 1 13.21 25.99 -10.29
N THR A 2 13.17 24.72 -9.91
CA THR A 2 12.00 23.89 -10.18
C THR A 2 10.97 24.08 -9.08
N VAL A 3 9.77 24.44 -9.46
CA VAL A 3 8.68 24.54 -8.49
C VAL A 3 7.91 23.23 -8.52
N HIS A 4 7.89 22.56 -7.39
CA HIS A 4 7.10 21.35 -7.26
C HIS A 4 5.70 21.72 -6.83
N PHE A 5 4.76 21.44 -7.71
CA PHE A 5 3.37 21.58 -7.34
C PHE A 5 2.91 20.29 -6.69
N ILE A 6 2.69 20.36 -5.40
CA ILE A 6 2.02 19.28 -4.70
C ILE A 6 0.54 19.49 -4.96
N ARG A 7 -0.02 18.66 -5.79
CA ARG A 7 -1.46 18.73 -6.04
C ARG A 7 -2.17 18.27 -4.79
N LYS A 8 -3.02 19.14 -4.30
CA LYS A 8 -3.82 18.81 -3.14
C LYS A 8 -4.72 17.64 -3.48
N GLY A 9 -4.70 16.60 -2.64
CA GLY A 9 -5.50 15.41 -2.85
C GLY A 9 -4.90 14.40 -3.82
N THR A 10 -3.66 14.63 -4.29
CA THR A 10 -2.99 13.69 -5.19
C THR A 10 -1.93 12.93 -4.40
N LEU A 11 -2.04 11.60 -4.40
CA LEU A 11 -1.00 10.72 -3.88
C LEU A 11 -0.34 10.00 -5.04
N ASP A 12 0.94 9.74 -4.91
CA ASP A 12 1.65 8.89 -5.85
C ASP A 12 1.94 7.53 -5.20
N ALA A 13 2.39 6.60 -6.04
CA ALA A 13 2.68 5.24 -5.57
C ALA A 13 3.75 5.23 -4.50
N GLU A 14 4.73 6.11 -4.58
CA GLU A 14 5.82 6.18 -3.61
C GLU A 14 5.32 6.61 -2.23
N THR A 15 4.41 7.56 -2.17
CA THR A 15 3.82 8.01 -0.91
C THR A 15 3.02 6.88 -0.26
N ILE A 16 2.23 6.16 -1.07
CA ILE A 16 1.46 5.02 -0.57
C ILE A 16 2.40 3.95 -0.02
N ARG A 17 3.47 3.64 -0.75
CA ARG A 17 4.46 2.66 -0.31
C ARG A 17 5.04 3.04 1.05
N LYS A 18 5.44 4.29 1.21
CA LYS A 18 6.04 4.76 2.46
C LYS A 18 5.08 4.69 3.63
N LEU A 19 3.82 5.03 3.40
CA LEU A 19 2.80 4.95 4.45
C LEU A 19 2.61 3.51 4.92
N ILE A 20 2.55 2.56 3.98
CA ILE A 20 2.40 1.16 4.34
C ILE A 20 3.64 0.67 5.08
N GLU A 21 4.83 0.98 4.60
CA GLU A 21 6.08 0.57 5.25
C GLU A 21 6.19 1.12 6.67
N THR A 22 5.76 2.36 6.87
CA THR A 22 5.80 2.98 8.19
C THR A 22 4.84 2.30 9.16
N GLY A 23 3.65 1.95 8.67
CA GLY A 23 2.63 1.30 9.50
C GLY A 23 2.85 -0.18 9.70
N LEU A 24 3.63 -0.83 8.84
CA LEU A 24 3.97 -2.25 8.94
C LEU A 24 5.48 -2.40 8.83
N PRO A 25 6.23 -2.10 9.92
CA PRO A 25 7.69 -2.17 9.89
C PRO A 25 8.18 -3.55 9.46
N GLY A 26 9.16 -3.58 8.58
CA GLY A 26 9.70 -4.82 8.04
C GLY A 26 8.96 -5.38 6.85
N ALA A 27 7.84 -4.80 6.47
CA ALA A 27 7.11 -5.24 5.28
C ALA A 27 7.85 -4.87 4.00
N GLU A 28 7.75 -5.73 2.99
CA GLU A 28 8.19 -5.41 1.65
C GLU A 28 6.98 -4.94 0.87
N VAL A 29 7.04 -3.73 0.33
CA VAL A 29 5.90 -3.09 -0.30
C VAL A 29 6.27 -2.65 -1.70
N GLN A 30 5.44 -3.04 -2.67
CA GLN A 30 5.54 -2.58 -4.04
C GLN A 30 4.21 -1.96 -4.40
N VAL A 31 4.24 -0.74 -4.89
CA VAL A 31 3.03 -0.04 -5.31
C VAL A 31 3.21 0.47 -6.73
N GLN A 32 2.22 0.21 -7.56
CA GLN A 32 2.20 0.65 -8.95
C GLN A 32 0.96 1.47 -9.21
N GLY A 33 1.09 2.47 -10.04
CA GLY A 33 0.00 3.31 -10.45
C GLY A 33 0.54 4.56 -11.11
N ASP A 34 0.06 4.86 -12.31
CA ASP A 34 0.58 5.98 -13.11
C ASP A 34 -0.46 7.03 -13.43
N ASP A 35 -1.72 6.79 -13.12
CA ASP A 35 -2.79 7.76 -13.40
C ASP A 35 -3.21 8.59 -12.17
N GLY A 36 -2.61 8.32 -11.01
CA GLY A 36 -2.94 9.04 -9.78
C GLY A 36 -4.26 8.66 -9.13
N VAL A 37 -4.96 7.67 -9.69
CA VAL A 37 -6.27 7.25 -9.19
C VAL A 37 -6.29 5.77 -8.85
N HIS A 38 -5.80 4.93 -9.76
CA HIS A 38 -5.80 3.47 -9.59
C HIS A 38 -4.42 3.00 -9.17
N PHE A 39 -4.36 2.24 -8.09
CA PHE A 39 -3.10 1.73 -7.55
C PHE A 39 -3.19 0.23 -7.31
N GLU A 40 -2.07 -0.45 -7.47
CA GLU A 40 -1.93 -1.85 -7.14
C GLU A 40 -0.77 -1.98 -6.15
N ALA A 41 -1.03 -2.59 -5.02
CA ALA A 41 0.00 -2.79 -4.00
C ALA A 41 0.17 -4.27 -3.68
N THR A 42 1.41 -4.70 -3.62
CA THR A 42 1.78 -6.02 -3.10
C THR A 42 2.54 -5.79 -1.81
N VAL A 43 2.03 -6.37 -0.74
CA VAL A 43 2.60 -6.21 0.60
C VAL A 43 2.94 -7.58 1.16
N VAL A 44 4.22 -7.79 1.45
CA VAL A 44 4.70 -9.03 2.06
C VAL A 44 5.12 -8.70 3.48
N SER A 45 4.48 -9.34 4.45
CA SER A 45 4.77 -9.07 5.86
C SER A 45 4.58 -10.32 6.69
N GLU A 46 5.52 -10.55 7.60
CA GLU A 46 5.40 -11.62 8.59
C GLU A 46 4.16 -11.44 9.46
N ALA A 47 3.72 -10.20 9.65
CA ALA A 47 2.52 -9.90 10.43
C ALA A 47 1.24 -10.50 9.83
N PHE A 48 1.28 -10.90 8.56
CA PHE A 48 0.13 -11.51 7.90
C PHE A 48 0.03 -13.02 8.13
N ARG A 49 1.08 -13.63 8.65
CA ARG A 49 1.10 -15.09 8.82
C ARG A 49 -0.03 -15.54 9.73
N GLY A 50 -0.78 -16.53 9.25
CA GLY A 50 -1.92 -17.05 9.99
C GLY A 50 -3.19 -16.21 9.91
N LYS A 51 -3.17 -15.12 9.17
CA LYS A 51 -4.35 -14.26 9.03
C LYS A 51 -5.04 -14.47 7.69
N LEU A 52 -6.35 -14.36 7.71
CA LEU A 52 -7.16 -14.44 6.49
C LEU A 52 -7.03 -13.17 5.66
N PRO A 53 -7.30 -13.24 4.36
CA PRO A 53 -7.13 -12.08 3.47
C PRO A 53 -7.81 -10.80 3.92
N LEU A 54 -9.03 -10.89 4.43
CA LEU A 54 -9.76 -9.70 4.87
C LEU A 54 -9.04 -9.00 6.02
N ALA A 55 -8.54 -9.79 6.99
CA ALA A 55 -7.80 -9.22 8.11
C ALA A 55 -6.51 -8.54 7.64
N ARG A 56 -5.82 -9.16 6.68
CA ARG A 56 -4.61 -8.59 6.09
C ARG A 56 -4.89 -7.26 5.39
N HIS A 57 -5.97 -7.20 4.63
CA HIS A 57 -6.36 -5.98 3.93
C HIS A 57 -6.69 -4.86 4.91
N ARG A 58 -7.37 -5.18 6.00
CA ARG A 58 -7.67 -4.20 7.04
C ARG A 58 -6.41 -3.64 7.68
N MET A 59 -5.39 -4.47 7.85
CA MET A 59 -4.12 -4.01 8.39
C MET A 59 -3.46 -2.99 7.47
N VAL A 60 -3.50 -3.24 6.16
CA VAL A 60 -2.95 -2.30 5.18
C VAL A 60 -3.77 -1.01 5.15
N TYR A 61 -5.10 -1.11 5.12
CA TYR A 61 -5.95 0.08 5.10
C TYR A 61 -5.71 0.95 6.35
N ALA A 62 -5.47 0.33 7.49
CA ALA A 62 -5.19 1.08 8.71
C ALA A 62 -3.92 1.94 8.59
N THR A 63 -2.93 1.51 7.80
CA THR A 63 -1.73 2.30 7.59
C THR A 63 -1.99 3.55 6.75
N LEU A 64 -3.02 3.50 5.93
CA LEU A 64 -3.37 4.60 5.03
C LEU A 64 -4.37 5.57 5.67
N GLY A 65 -5.07 5.12 6.69
CA GLY A 65 -5.98 5.94 7.47
C GLY A 65 -7.06 6.59 6.62
N GLU A 66 -7.27 7.87 6.83
CA GLU A 66 -8.34 8.61 6.16
C GLU A 66 -8.10 8.83 4.67
N ARG A 67 -6.89 8.54 4.17
CA ARG A 67 -6.59 8.67 2.74
C ARG A 67 -7.38 7.69 1.89
N MET A 68 -7.75 6.54 2.48
CA MET A 68 -8.64 5.60 1.78
C MET A 68 -10.04 6.19 1.70
N GLY A 69 -10.60 6.19 0.48
CA GLY A 69 -11.90 6.78 0.22
C GLY A 69 -11.86 8.27 -0.03
N GLY A 70 -10.77 8.94 0.34
CA GLY A 70 -10.54 10.35 0.03
C GLY A 70 -9.60 10.48 -1.16
N GLU A 71 -8.30 10.53 -0.88
CA GLU A 71 -7.29 10.69 -1.92
C GLU A 71 -7.06 9.39 -2.71
N ILE A 72 -7.27 8.24 -2.08
CA ILE A 72 -7.10 6.93 -2.71
C ILE A 72 -8.47 6.36 -2.99
N HIS A 73 -8.86 6.32 -4.26
CA HIS A 73 -10.19 5.85 -4.66
C HIS A 73 -10.20 4.36 -5.01
N ALA A 74 -9.11 3.87 -5.57
CA ALA A 74 -9.04 2.48 -6.01
C ALA A 74 -7.66 1.93 -5.69
N LEU A 75 -7.63 0.98 -4.78
CA LEU A 75 -6.40 0.30 -4.39
C LEU A 75 -6.65 -1.20 -4.40
N SER A 76 -5.99 -1.90 -5.32
CA SER A 76 -5.99 -3.34 -5.37
C SER A 76 -4.85 -3.86 -4.51
N LEU A 77 -5.15 -4.76 -3.58
CA LEU A 77 -4.18 -5.28 -2.64
C LEU A 77 -3.89 -6.75 -2.88
N ARG A 78 -2.61 -7.08 -2.82
CA ARG A 78 -2.14 -8.44 -2.70
C ARG A 78 -1.32 -8.53 -1.43
N THR A 79 -1.74 -9.37 -0.51
CA THR A 79 -1.11 -9.47 0.80
C THR A 79 -0.62 -10.89 1.02
N LEU A 80 0.64 -11.01 1.39
CA LEU A 80 1.32 -12.29 1.52
C LEU A 80 2.17 -12.31 2.78
N ALA A 81 2.23 -13.48 3.44
CA ALA A 81 3.30 -13.73 4.40
C ALA A 81 4.52 -14.22 3.62
N PRO A 82 5.74 -14.01 4.14
CA PRO A 82 6.94 -14.47 3.45
C PRO A 82 6.89 -15.96 3.14
N GLY A 83 7.24 -16.32 1.93
CA GLY A 83 7.26 -17.71 1.48
C GLY A 83 5.93 -18.25 1.00
N GLU A 84 4.84 -17.49 1.11
CA GLU A 84 3.56 -17.92 0.57
C GLU A 84 3.58 -17.89 -0.96
N PRO A 85 2.72 -18.71 -1.62
CA PRO A 85 2.64 -18.68 -3.09
C PRO A 85 2.32 -17.28 -3.59
N GLY A 86 3.12 -16.81 -4.55
CA GLY A 86 2.98 -15.47 -5.09
C GLY A 86 3.95 -14.46 -4.49
N ASP A 87 4.72 -14.83 -3.46
CA ASP A 87 5.75 -13.97 -2.90
C ASP A 87 6.79 -13.67 -3.98
N PRO A 88 7.03 -12.39 -4.33
CA PRO A 88 7.98 -12.04 -5.38
C PRO A 88 9.44 -12.18 -4.99
N THR A 89 9.74 -12.43 -3.72
CA THR A 89 11.13 -12.56 -3.24
C THR A 89 11.63 -13.99 -3.29
#